data_4d0f4e9ba9aac7bc36cfbf297b07aaec
#
_entry.id   4d0f4e9ba9aac7bc36cfbf297b07aaec
#
_cell.length_a   1.000
_cell.length_b   1.000
_cell.length_c   1.000
_cell.angle_alpha   90.00
_cell.angle_beta   90.00
_cell.angle_gamma   90.00
#
_symmetry.space_group_name_H-M   'P 1'
#
loop_
_entity.id
_entity.type
_entity.pdbx_description
1 polymer ?
#
loop_
_entity_poly.entity_id
_entity_poly.type
_entity_poly.pdbx_seq_one_letter_code
_entity_poly.pdbx_strand_id
1 'polypeptide(L)'
;MSVNTFKYIHFAHYKDIPNWSVQYVVEEKLGFTKKYPMAKIGSFLKKSKNQIEIQDDAEYKQVTVKINNGGVIARNDGQLKRGSEIGTKRQTVVHAGQFIVSKIDARNGAFGVIPDDLEGAIVTNDFPVFDVDSSKILPQFMVLISTTPQFVEFARKCSSGTTNRKRIDINMFLMQSIPLPKVQE
;
A
#
# COMPACT_ATOMS: atom_id res chain seq x y z
N MET A 1 -13.03 10.09 36.60
CA MET A 1 -11.76 10.77 36.93
C MET A 1 -11.38 11.60 35.73
N SER A 2 -11.38 12.93 35.84
CA SER A 2 -11.00 13.85 34.75
C SER A 2 -9.49 13.73 34.54
N VAL A 3 -9.10 13.26 33.39
CA VAL A 3 -7.69 13.26 32.96
C VAL A 3 -7.31 14.72 32.72
N ASN A 4 -6.46 15.29 33.53
CA ASN A 4 -5.86 16.60 33.31
C ASN A 4 -5.03 16.54 32.03
N THR A 5 -5.55 17.06 30.93
CA THR A 5 -4.86 17.19 29.66
C THR A 5 -3.89 18.36 29.75
N PHE A 6 -2.63 18.09 29.97
CA PHE A 6 -1.58 19.10 29.83
C PHE A 6 -1.40 19.41 28.34
N LYS A 7 -1.37 20.70 27.97
CA LYS A 7 -1.30 21.18 26.58
C LYS A 7 -0.11 20.61 25.79
N TYR A 8 0.93 20.15 26.46
CA TYR A 8 2.20 19.70 25.86
C TYR A 8 2.63 18.28 26.28
N ILE A 9 1.78 17.56 27.04
CA ILE A 9 2.07 16.19 27.48
C ILE A 9 0.94 15.30 27.02
N HIS A 10 1.28 14.31 26.18
CA HIS A 10 0.37 13.27 25.71
C HIS A 10 0.71 11.96 26.39
N PHE A 11 -0.27 11.36 27.04
CA PHE A 11 -0.14 10.04 27.66
C PHE A 11 -0.68 8.99 26.68
N ALA A 12 0.13 7.98 26.36
CA ALA A 12 -0.29 6.83 25.59
C ALA A 12 -0.04 5.56 26.39
N HIS A 13 -0.99 4.63 26.33
CA HIS A 13 -0.83 3.35 27.01
C HIS A 13 0.15 2.50 26.22
N TYR A 14 1.16 1.92 26.87
CA TYR A 14 2.19 1.07 26.25
C TYR A 14 1.62 0.01 25.30
N LYS A 15 0.50 -0.62 25.69
CA LYS A 15 -0.19 -1.65 24.89
C LYS A 15 -0.81 -1.12 23.58
N ASP A 16 -1.04 0.19 23.50
CA ASP A 16 -1.71 0.85 22.37
C ASP A 16 -0.71 1.47 21.40
N ILE A 17 0.61 1.30 21.65
CA ILE A 17 1.69 1.85 20.83
C ILE A 17 2.26 0.73 19.93
N PRO A 18 1.72 0.51 18.74
CA PRO A 18 2.26 -0.49 17.81
C PRO A 18 3.60 -0.10 17.20
N ASN A 19 3.99 1.18 17.32
CA ASN A 19 5.28 1.71 16.88
C ASN A 19 5.77 2.80 17.83
N TRP A 20 7.02 2.70 18.28
CA TRP A 20 7.70 3.65 19.17
C TRP A 20 8.06 5.00 18.51
N SER A 21 7.47 5.34 17.38
CA SER A 21 7.62 6.66 16.78
C SER A 21 6.79 7.68 17.57
N VAL A 22 7.45 8.70 18.11
CA VAL A 22 6.79 9.85 18.77
C VAL A 22 5.77 10.49 17.82
N GLN A 23 6.07 10.54 16.53
CA GLN A 23 5.19 11.05 15.50
C GLN A 23 3.89 10.23 15.38
N TYR A 24 3.96 8.91 15.52
CA TYR A 24 2.78 8.04 15.52
C TYR A 24 1.85 8.31 16.72
N VAL A 25 2.43 8.63 17.87
CA VAL A 25 1.70 8.81 19.15
C VAL A 25 1.09 10.21 19.25
N VAL A 26 1.78 11.23 18.77
CA VAL A 26 1.46 12.65 19.03
C VAL A 26 0.62 13.29 17.91
N GLU A 27 0.72 12.83 16.67
CA GLU A 27 -0.07 13.40 15.60
C GLU A 27 -1.56 13.09 15.77
N GLU A 28 -2.35 14.15 15.92
CA GLU A 28 -3.81 14.11 15.83
C GLU A 28 -4.23 13.32 14.60
N LYS A 29 -5.15 12.39 14.79
CA LYS A 29 -5.71 11.53 13.77
C LYS A 29 -6.30 12.42 12.66
N LEU A 30 -5.63 12.55 11.55
CA LEU A 30 -6.28 12.87 10.27
C LEU A 30 -7.28 11.74 10.02
N GLY A 31 -8.43 11.83 10.70
CA GLY A 31 -9.44 10.78 10.69
C GLY A 31 -10.28 10.87 9.43
N PHE A 32 -10.61 9.74 8.87
CA PHE A 32 -11.75 9.64 7.98
C PHE A 32 -13.05 9.99 8.73
N THR A 33 -14.06 10.45 8.00
CA THR A 33 -15.40 10.63 8.57
C THR A 33 -15.91 9.33 9.19
N LYS A 34 -16.59 9.45 10.34
CA LYS A 34 -17.22 8.30 11.02
C LYS A 34 -18.58 7.90 10.42
N LYS A 35 -18.93 8.42 9.24
CA LYS A 35 -20.21 8.14 8.57
C LYS A 35 -20.36 6.65 8.25
N TYR A 36 -19.27 5.96 7.92
CA TYR A 36 -19.28 4.55 7.56
C TYR A 36 -18.51 3.71 8.59
N PRO A 37 -18.83 2.41 8.72
CA PRO A 37 -18.06 1.50 9.55
C PRO A 37 -16.58 1.51 9.17
N MET A 38 -15.72 1.39 10.16
CA MET A 38 -14.27 1.33 9.95
C MET A 38 -13.83 -0.13 9.85
N ALA A 39 -13.08 -0.47 8.80
CA ALA A 39 -12.52 -1.81 8.61
C ALA A 39 -11.01 -1.75 8.45
N LYS A 40 -10.30 -2.72 9.02
CA LYS A 40 -8.85 -2.86 8.83
C LYS A 40 -8.54 -3.19 7.37
N ILE A 41 -7.52 -2.56 6.79
CA ILE A 41 -7.08 -2.81 5.41
C ILE A 41 -6.79 -4.29 5.19
N GLY A 42 -6.16 -4.96 6.15
CA GLY A 42 -5.87 -6.41 6.09
C GLY A 42 -7.09 -7.33 6.15
N SER A 43 -8.31 -6.81 6.40
CA SER A 43 -9.53 -7.61 6.36
C SER A 43 -10.03 -7.86 4.93
N PHE A 44 -9.59 -7.07 3.95
CA PHE A 44 -9.99 -7.15 2.54
C PHE A 44 -8.81 -7.13 1.55
N LEU A 45 -7.58 -6.86 2.01
CA LEU A 45 -6.36 -7.04 1.22
C LEU A 45 -5.56 -8.22 1.74
N LYS A 46 -5.27 -9.19 0.88
CA LYS A 46 -4.42 -10.34 1.19
C LYS A 46 -3.20 -10.32 0.29
N LYS A 47 -2.00 -10.45 0.89
CA LYS A 47 -0.76 -10.45 0.11
C LYS A 47 -0.75 -11.60 -0.90
N SER A 48 -0.55 -11.28 -2.17
CA SER A 48 -0.40 -12.26 -3.25
C SER A 48 0.84 -13.13 -3.04
N LYS A 49 0.73 -14.41 -3.43
CA LYS A 49 1.81 -15.42 -3.34
C LYS A 49 2.34 -15.83 -4.70
N ASN A 50 1.92 -15.18 -5.79
CA ASN A 50 2.25 -15.54 -7.17
C ASN A 50 3.70 -15.18 -7.51
N GLN A 51 4.65 -15.85 -6.88
CA GLN A 51 6.08 -15.66 -7.15
C GLN A 51 6.57 -16.60 -8.25
N ILE A 52 7.40 -16.06 -9.13
CA ILE A 52 8.09 -16.81 -10.17
C ILE A 52 9.58 -16.58 -10.10
N GLU A 53 10.33 -17.49 -10.70
CA GLU A 53 11.74 -17.32 -11.00
C GLU A 53 11.91 -16.99 -12.48
N ILE A 54 12.60 -15.89 -12.75
CA ILE A 54 12.80 -15.35 -14.10
C ILE A 54 13.73 -16.27 -14.89
N GLN A 55 13.27 -16.72 -16.06
CA GLN A 55 14.06 -17.51 -16.99
C GLN A 55 14.82 -16.56 -17.94
N ASP A 56 16.08 -16.85 -18.21
CA ASP A 56 16.97 -15.95 -18.96
C ASP A 56 16.57 -15.76 -20.42
N ASP A 57 15.91 -16.74 -21.02
CA ASP A 57 15.47 -16.76 -22.42
C ASP A 57 14.05 -16.22 -22.64
N ALA A 58 13.28 -16.01 -21.58
CA ALA A 58 11.92 -15.47 -21.67
C ALA A 58 11.89 -13.94 -21.61
N GLU A 59 10.81 -13.36 -22.10
CA GLU A 59 10.56 -11.93 -22.09
C GLU A 59 9.44 -11.56 -21.10
N TYR A 60 9.61 -10.44 -20.39
CA TYR A 60 8.72 -10.01 -19.33
C TYR A 60 8.34 -8.55 -19.46
N LYS A 61 7.05 -8.27 -19.30
CA LYS A 61 6.55 -6.90 -19.07
C LYS A 61 6.76 -6.55 -17.60
N GLN A 62 7.35 -5.40 -17.33
CA GLN A 62 7.57 -4.92 -15.96
C GLN A 62 6.60 -3.80 -15.64
N VAL A 63 6.20 -3.72 -14.38
CA VAL A 63 5.30 -2.68 -13.84
C VAL A 63 6.06 -1.69 -12.98
N THR A 64 5.60 -0.45 -12.95
CA THR A 64 5.98 0.57 -11.98
C THR A 64 4.76 1.29 -11.44
N VAL A 65 4.88 1.83 -10.21
CA VAL A 65 3.85 2.62 -9.56
C VAL A 65 4.34 4.05 -9.45
N LYS A 66 3.62 4.98 -10.07
CA LYS A 66 3.99 6.40 -10.06
C LYS A 66 3.65 7.05 -8.72
N ILE A 67 4.49 7.97 -8.29
CA ILE A 67 4.22 8.87 -7.17
C ILE A 67 3.08 9.85 -7.50
N ASN A 68 2.61 10.59 -6.49
CA ASN A 68 1.56 11.60 -6.61
C ASN A 68 0.26 11.03 -7.20
N ASN A 69 -0.10 9.82 -6.79
CA ASN A 69 -1.29 9.10 -7.27
C ASN A 69 -1.30 8.90 -8.80
N GLY A 70 -0.14 8.84 -9.41
CA GLY A 70 0.01 8.69 -10.86
C GLY A 70 -0.33 7.29 -11.41
N GLY A 71 -0.79 6.39 -10.52
CA GLY A 71 -1.29 5.06 -10.89
C GLY A 71 -0.20 4.04 -11.22
N VAL A 72 -0.65 2.95 -11.80
CA VAL A 72 0.17 1.79 -12.17
C VAL A 72 0.33 1.75 -13.68
N ILE A 73 1.55 1.67 -14.15
CA ILE A 73 1.86 1.71 -15.58
C ILE A 73 2.93 0.67 -15.95
N ALA A 74 2.99 0.33 -17.22
CA ALA A 74 4.12 -0.43 -17.76
C ALA A 74 5.43 0.36 -17.58
N ARG A 75 6.47 -0.32 -17.21
CA ARG A 75 7.81 0.24 -17.14
C ARG A 75 8.42 0.28 -18.55
N ASN A 76 9.30 1.27 -18.82
CA ASN A 76 9.97 1.43 -20.11
C ASN A 76 8.99 1.46 -21.30
N ASP A 77 7.90 2.23 -21.15
CA ASP A 77 6.87 2.41 -22.18
C ASP A 77 6.28 1.10 -22.72
N GLY A 78 6.25 0.08 -21.86
CA GLY A 78 5.68 -1.24 -22.17
C GLY A 78 6.61 -2.18 -22.93
N GLN A 79 7.86 -1.79 -23.17
CA GLN A 79 8.84 -2.68 -23.80
C GLN A 79 9.11 -3.90 -22.91
N LEU A 80 9.10 -5.07 -23.55
CA LEU A 80 9.47 -6.32 -22.89
C LEU A 80 10.96 -6.32 -22.59
N LYS A 81 11.31 -6.93 -21.47
CA LYS A 81 12.69 -7.09 -21.04
C LYS A 81 13.05 -8.56 -20.99
N ARG A 82 14.16 -8.93 -21.61
CA ARG A 82 14.66 -10.31 -21.58
C ARG A 82 15.11 -10.68 -20.16
N GLY A 83 14.81 -11.89 -19.73
CA GLY A 83 15.10 -12.34 -18.37
C GLY A 83 16.58 -12.28 -18.00
N SER A 84 17.50 -12.51 -18.97
CA SER A 84 18.94 -12.35 -18.76
C SER A 84 19.37 -10.93 -18.35
N GLU A 85 18.57 -9.93 -18.71
CA GLU A 85 18.82 -8.51 -18.36
C GLU A 85 18.17 -8.10 -17.03
N ILE A 86 17.35 -8.99 -16.43
CA ILE A 86 16.67 -8.75 -15.17
C ILE A 86 17.54 -9.24 -14.03
N GLY A 87 18.09 -8.31 -13.25
CA GLY A 87 19.03 -8.62 -12.17
C GLY A 87 18.37 -9.39 -10.99
N THR A 88 17.12 -9.04 -10.62
CA THR A 88 16.40 -9.74 -9.55
C THR A 88 15.59 -10.89 -10.14
N LYS A 89 16.04 -12.12 -9.95
CA LYS A 89 15.41 -13.30 -10.56
C LYS A 89 14.06 -13.69 -9.92
N ARG A 90 13.90 -13.44 -8.63
CA ARG A 90 12.63 -13.74 -7.94
C ARG A 90 11.70 -12.55 -8.02
N GLN A 91 10.61 -12.70 -8.74
CA GLN A 91 9.61 -11.66 -9.02
C GLN A 91 8.21 -12.13 -8.63
N THR A 92 7.25 -11.20 -8.55
CA THR A 92 5.83 -11.50 -8.35
C THR A 92 5.11 -11.21 -9.67
N VAL A 93 4.31 -12.17 -10.15
CA VAL A 93 3.36 -11.95 -11.25
C VAL A 93 2.18 -11.17 -10.71
N VAL A 94 1.76 -10.15 -11.44
CA VAL A 94 0.59 -9.34 -11.10
C VAL A 94 -0.61 -9.71 -11.97
N HIS A 95 -1.80 -9.56 -11.40
CA HIS A 95 -3.07 -9.78 -12.09
C HIS A 95 -3.94 -8.52 -12.02
N ALA A 96 -4.74 -8.31 -13.06
CA ALA A 96 -5.70 -7.22 -13.12
C ALA A 96 -6.59 -7.20 -11.87
N GLY A 97 -6.89 -6.00 -11.37
CA GLY A 97 -7.71 -5.82 -10.16
C GLY A 97 -6.95 -5.98 -8.84
N GLN A 98 -5.71 -6.49 -8.82
CA GLN A 98 -4.89 -6.52 -7.61
C GLN A 98 -4.44 -5.11 -7.20
N PHE A 99 -4.33 -4.87 -5.89
CA PHE A 99 -3.79 -3.63 -5.35
C PHE A 99 -2.28 -3.75 -5.14
N ILE A 100 -1.54 -2.72 -5.56
CA ILE A 100 -0.08 -2.69 -5.47
C ILE A 100 0.39 -1.45 -4.70
N VAL A 101 1.49 -1.60 -3.97
CA VAL A 101 2.10 -0.55 -3.13
C VAL A 101 3.59 -0.48 -3.44
N SER A 102 4.15 0.70 -3.66
CA SER A 102 5.60 0.90 -3.64
C SER A 102 6.11 0.99 -2.21
N LYS A 103 6.97 0.08 -1.76
CA LYS A 103 7.54 0.17 -0.40
C LYS A 103 8.30 1.46 -0.13
N ILE A 104 8.94 2.02 -1.13
CA ILE A 104 9.79 3.21 -0.98
C ILE A 104 8.96 4.48 -1.08
N ASP A 105 8.01 4.51 -2.04
CA ASP A 105 7.31 5.73 -2.43
C ASP A 105 5.83 5.75 -1.99
N ALA A 106 5.38 4.80 -1.17
CA ALA A 106 4.02 4.80 -0.62
C ALA A 106 3.68 6.14 0.08
N ARG A 107 4.63 6.71 0.82
CA ARG A 107 4.51 8.03 1.47
C ARG A 107 4.28 9.19 0.50
N ASN A 108 4.56 8.98 -0.77
CA ASN A 108 4.41 9.92 -1.87
C ASN A 108 3.20 9.56 -2.75
N GLY A 109 2.29 8.70 -2.27
CA GLY A 109 1.09 8.30 -3.00
C GLY A 109 1.34 7.29 -4.12
N ALA A 110 2.39 6.47 -4.02
CA ALA A 110 2.66 5.41 -4.99
C ALA A 110 1.88 4.13 -4.66
N PHE A 111 0.60 4.14 -5.00
CA PHE A 111 -0.35 3.03 -4.89
C PHE A 111 -1.17 2.92 -6.17
N GLY A 112 -1.82 1.79 -6.36
CA GLY A 112 -2.80 1.66 -7.41
C GLY A 112 -3.39 0.26 -7.50
N VAL A 113 -4.32 0.11 -8.43
CA VAL A 113 -4.85 -1.18 -8.86
C VAL A 113 -4.24 -1.51 -10.21
N ILE A 114 -3.87 -2.77 -10.40
CA ILE A 114 -3.29 -3.27 -11.65
C ILE A 114 -4.36 -3.19 -12.75
N PRO A 115 -4.15 -2.44 -13.84
CA PRO A 115 -5.07 -2.39 -14.95
C PRO A 115 -4.97 -3.65 -15.83
N ASP A 116 -5.98 -3.87 -16.67
CA ASP A 116 -6.13 -5.09 -17.48
C ASP A 116 -4.97 -5.29 -18.48
N ASP A 117 -4.41 -4.22 -19.03
CA ASP A 117 -3.29 -4.25 -19.96
C ASP A 117 -1.96 -4.67 -19.34
N LEU A 118 -1.91 -4.77 -18.02
CA LEU A 118 -0.76 -5.24 -17.24
C LEU A 118 -0.95 -6.64 -16.65
N GLU A 119 -1.99 -7.37 -17.08
CA GLU A 119 -2.17 -8.77 -16.70
C GLU A 119 -0.92 -9.60 -17.03
N GLY A 120 -0.46 -10.41 -16.08
CA GLY A 120 0.72 -11.27 -16.24
C GLY A 120 2.07 -10.56 -16.19
N ALA A 121 2.09 -9.24 -16.02
CA ALA A 121 3.34 -8.50 -15.84
C ALA A 121 4.02 -8.82 -14.51
N ILE A 122 5.26 -8.39 -14.33
CA ILE A 122 6.06 -8.74 -13.14
C ILE A 122 6.52 -7.50 -12.37
N VAL A 123 6.71 -7.72 -11.05
CA VAL A 123 7.25 -6.72 -10.14
C VAL A 123 8.23 -7.32 -9.14
N THR A 124 9.18 -6.52 -8.67
CA THR A 124 10.10 -6.91 -7.60
C THR A 124 9.42 -6.91 -6.24
N ASN A 125 10.08 -7.47 -5.22
CA ASN A 125 9.62 -7.48 -3.83
C ASN A 125 9.48 -6.08 -3.19
N ASP A 126 9.96 -5.03 -3.85
CA ASP A 126 9.75 -3.65 -3.43
C ASP A 126 8.33 -3.14 -3.76
N PHE A 127 7.57 -3.92 -4.51
CA PHE A 127 6.18 -3.67 -4.87
C PHE A 127 5.28 -4.81 -4.36
N PRO A 128 4.95 -4.87 -3.07
CA PRO A 128 3.98 -5.84 -2.57
C PRO A 128 2.63 -5.69 -3.27
N VAL A 129 2.10 -6.84 -3.70
CA VAL A 129 0.84 -6.98 -4.41
C VAL A 129 -0.17 -7.68 -3.52
N PHE A 130 -1.43 -7.26 -3.59
CA PHE A 130 -2.50 -7.77 -2.75
C PHE A 130 -3.72 -8.15 -3.60
N ASP A 131 -4.27 -9.31 -3.32
CA ASP A 131 -5.58 -9.72 -3.79
C ASP A 131 -6.65 -8.91 -3.04
N VAL A 132 -7.59 -8.34 -3.78
CA VAL A 132 -8.69 -7.55 -3.24
C VAL A 132 -9.91 -8.44 -3.05
N ASP A 133 -10.46 -8.51 -1.84
CA ASP A 133 -11.70 -9.23 -1.56
C ASP A 133 -12.90 -8.40 -2.09
N SER A 134 -13.31 -8.67 -3.32
CA SER A 134 -14.38 -7.95 -4.02
C SER A 134 -15.75 -8.11 -3.35
N SER A 135 -15.93 -9.07 -2.44
CA SER A 135 -17.14 -9.19 -1.63
C SER A 135 -17.25 -8.11 -0.55
N LYS A 136 -16.12 -7.46 -0.22
CA LYS A 136 -16.04 -6.45 0.83
C LYS A 136 -15.75 -5.05 0.29
N ILE A 137 -14.95 -4.94 -0.77
CA ILE A 137 -14.54 -3.66 -1.34
C ILE A 137 -14.35 -3.76 -2.85
N LEU A 138 -14.87 -2.78 -3.58
CA LEU A 138 -14.61 -2.69 -5.02
C LEU A 138 -13.17 -2.18 -5.26
N PRO A 139 -12.42 -2.75 -6.22
CA PRO A 139 -11.09 -2.26 -6.58
C PRO A 139 -11.08 -0.77 -6.94
N GLN A 140 -12.12 -0.28 -7.61
CA GLN A 140 -12.29 1.14 -7.96
C GLN A 140 -12.41 2.03 -6.72
N PHE A 141 -13.14 1.58 -5.69
CA PHE A 141 -13.20 2.30 -4.42
C PHE A 141 -11.85 2.32 -3.72
N MET A 142 -11.09 1.20 -3.81
CA MET A 142 -9.73 1.14 -3.27
C MET A 142 -8.80 2.16 -3.95
N VAL A 143 -8.91 2.35 -5.27
CA VAL A 143 -8.20 3.41 -5.99
C VAL A 143 -8.58 4.78 -5.44
N LEU A 144 -9.88 5.11 -5.38
CA LEU A 144 -10.36 6.41 -4.93
C LEU A 144 -9.89 6.74 -3.51
N ILE A 145 -10.05 5.81 -2.57
CA ILE A 145 -9.65 6.07 -1.18
C ILE A 145 -8.14 6.20 -1.03
N SER A 146 -7.36 5.46 -1.82
CA SER A 146 -5.90 5.52 -1.79
C SER A 146 -5.34 6.87 -2.27
N THR A 147 -6.10 7.63 -3.07
CA THR A 147 -5.70 8.98 -3.51
C THR A 147 -5.95 10.05 -2.44
N THR A 148 -6.65 9.72 -1.35
CA THR A 148 -6.98 10.72 -0.32
C THR A 148 -5.73 11.09 0.52
N PRO A 149 -5.62 12.36 0.97
CA PRO A 149 -4.54 12.78 1.86
C PRO A 149 -4.44 11.92 3.13
N GLN A 150 -5.58 11.47 3.66
CA GLN A 150 -5.64 10.61 4.85
C GLN A 150 -4.96 9.26 4.61
N PHE A 151 -5.17 8.65 3.43
CA PHE A 151 -4.56 7.38 3.08
C PHE A 151 -3.05 7.51 2.86
N VAL A 152 -2.61 8.56 2.17
CA VAL A 152 -1.19 8.88 1.99
C VAL A 152 -0.52 9.12 3.34
N GLU A 153 -1.21 9.78 4.27
CA GLU A 153 -0.71 10.00 5.62
C GLU A 153 -0.57 8.67 6.41
N PHE A 154 -1.49 7.72 6.24
CA PHE A 154 -1.30 6.37 6.79
C PHE A 154 -0.02 5.71 6.29
N ALA A 155 0.23 5.79 4.99
CA ALA A 155 1.47 5.26 4.43
C ALA A 155 2.71 5.95 5.01
N ARG A 156 2.64 7.26 5.21
CA ARG A 156 3.73 8.04 5.82
C ARG A 156 3.98 7.61 7.27
N LYS A 157 2.93 7.44 8.07
CA LYS A 157 3.01 6.98 9.47
C LYS A 157 3.52 5.54 9.58
N CYS A 158 3.17 4.68 8.62
CA CYS A 158 3.67 3.31 8.55
C CYS A 158 5.07 3.20 7.96
N SER A 159 5.71 4.32 7.59
CA SER A 159 7.04 4.32 6.97
C SER A 159 8.12 4.67 7.97
N SER A 160 9.11 3.81 8.13
CA SER A 160 10.25 3.99 9.03
C SER A 160 11.58 3.91 8.28
N GLY A 161 12.63 4.43 8.88
CA GLY A 161 13.98 4.45 8.34
C GLY A 161 14.67 5.81 8.52
N THR A 162 15.99 5.82 8.43
CA THR A 162 16.81 7.02 8.47
C THR A 162 16.90 7.63 7.06
N THR A 163 16.75 8.95 6.96
CA THR A 163 16.90 9.71 5.70
C THR A 163 15.84 9.44 4.62
N ASN A 164 16.16 9.70 3.36
CA ASN A 164 15.23 9.71 2.23
C ASN A 164 14.73 8.32 1.76
N ARG A 165 15.16 7.23 2.39
CA ARG A 165 14.81 5.85 2.03
C ARG A 165 13.89 5.18 3.06
N LYS A 166 12.93 5.92 3.60
CA LYS A 166 11.91 5.33 4.48
C LYS A 166 11.09 4.31 3.69
N ARG A 167 10.92 3.12 4.26
CA ARG A 167 10.11 2.05 3.67
C ARG A 167 8.85 1.86 4.50
N ILE A 168 7.73 1.65 3.83
CA ILE A 168 6.47 1.31 4.51
C ILE A 168 6.56 -0.08 5.14
N ASP A 169 6.16 -0.18 6.40
CA ASP A 169 5.91 -1.45 7.05
C ASP A 169 4.51 -1.95 6.63
N ILE A 170 4.50 -3.04 5.89
CA ILE A 170 3.27 -3.61 5.34
C ILE A 170 2.34 -4.13 6.43
N ASN A 171 2.87 -4.68 7.53
CA ASN A 171 2.02 -5.17 8.62
C ASN A 171 1.31 -4.00 9.31
N MET A 172 2.02 -2.93 9.59
CA MET A 172 1.43 -1.71 10.14
C MET A 172 0.41 -1.09 9.19
N PHE A 173 0.68 -1.07 7.88
CA PHE A 173 -0.24 -0.59 6.87
C PHE A 173 -1.55 -1.40 6.87
N LEU A 174 -1.46 -2.72 6.89
CA LEU A 174 -2.63 -3.61 6.92
C LEU A 174 -3.45 -3.50 8.23
N MET A 175 -2.85 -3.02 9.31
CA MET A 175 -3.55 -2.73 10.57
C MET A 175 -4.32 -1.41 10.57
N GLN A 176 -4.04 -0.51 9.62
CA GLN A 176 -4.78 0.76 9.49
C GLN A 176 -6.23 0.48 9.14
N SER A 177 -7.12 1.39 9.54
CA SER A 177 -8.56 1.27 9.27
C SER A 177 -9.04 2.40 8.37
N ILE A 178 -9.88 2.05 7.40
CA ILE A 178 -10.54 2.98 6.49
C ILE A 178 -12.07 2.83 6.60
N PRO A 179 -12.85 3.87 6.26
CA PRO A 179 -14.29 3.73 6.14
C PRO A 179 -14.62 2.77 5.00
N LEU A 180 -15.48 1.80 5.29
CA LEU A 180 -15.88 0.78 4.33
C LEU A 180 -17.40 0.77 4.21
N PRO A 181 -17.97 1.50 3.23
CA PRO A 181 -19.38 1.39 2.89
C PRO A 181 -19.72 -0.05 2.46
N LYS A 182 -20.97 -0.47 2.63
CA LYS A 182 -21.43 -1.75 2.07
C LYS A 182 -21.36 -1.69 0.54
N VAL A 183 -20.97 -2.80 -0.09
CA VAL A 183 -20.78 -2.89 -1.56
C VAL A 183 -22.07 -2.57 -2.35
N GLN A 184 -23.22 -2.56 -1.69
CA GLN A 184 -24.52 -2.24 -2.30
C GLN A 184 -24.97 -0.78 -2.07
N GLU A 185 -24.19 0.02 -1.39
CA GLU A 185 -24.36 1.45 -1.16
C GLU A 185 -23.33 2.25 -1.98
#